data_e7ed39b0426d88d9ab3d68c6477ad3b1
#
_entry.id   e7ed39b0426d88d9ab3d68c6477ad3b1
#
_cell.length_a   1.000
_cell.length_b   1.000
_cell.length_c   1.000
_cell.angle_alpha   90.00
_cell.angle_beta   90.00
_cell.angle_gamma   90.00
#
_symmetry.space_group_name_H-M   'P 1'
#
loop_
_entity.id
_entity.type
_entity.pdbx_description
1 polymer ?
#
loop_
_entity_poly.entity_id
_entity_poly.type
_entity_poly.pdbx_seq_one_letter_code
_entity_poly.pdbx_strand_id
1 'polypeptide(L)'
;RRRQEIIEQYGNVPVFLEKVSFYNAENVYYLDEHCRWSYIVKNAGADDIAVILDTAMADIEAKNPPLKGALPQQLFVSLSADRSALKSLIDEVNKITEERFKEEDLIGRVYEYFLQNYAASGTKEDGEFYTPACVVELIAELIEPFDGTVYDPCCGSGGMFVQSMRFV
;
A
#
# COMPACT_ATOMS: atom_id res chain seq x y z
N ARG A 1 10.29 2.31 11.65
CA ARG A 1 11.70 1.98 11.48
C ARG A 1 12.52 3.27 11.30
N ARG A 2 12.41 4.03 10.16
CA ARG A 2 13.25 5.21 9.90
C ARG A 2 13.18 6.29 11.00
N ARG A 3 12.00 6.58 11.54
CA ARG A 3 11.84 7.50 12.65
C ARG A 3 12.63 7.07 13.90
N GLN A 4 12.66 5.77 14.19
CA GLN A 4 13.43 5.21 15.31
C GLN A 4 14.94 5.38 15.09
N GLU A 5 15.42 5.12 13.88
CA GLU A 5 16.83 5.33 13.49
C GLU A 5 17.25 6.81 13.70
N ILE A 6 16.36 7.75 13.32
CA ILE A 6 16.61 9.19 13.55
C ILE A 6 16.66 9.52 15.05
N ILE A 7 15.78 8.92 15.86
CA ILE A 7 15.78 9.09 17.33
C ILE A 7 17.08 8.57 17.94
N GLU A 8 17.56 7.42 17.49
CA GLU A 8 18.82 6.83 17.98
C GLU A 8 20.03 7.70 17.62
N GLN A 9 20.03 8.30 16.42
CA GLN A 9 21.15 9.09 15.92
C GLN A 9 21.16 10.55 16.46
N TYR A 10 20.00 11.19 16.53
CA TYR A 10 19.86 12.62 16.81
C TYR A 10 19.03 12.94 18.07
N GLY A 11 18.53 11.92 18.75
CA GLY A 11 17.60 12.10 19.87
C GLY A 11 16.17 12.40 19.43
N ASN A 12 15.26 12.42 20.40
CA ASN A 12 13.83 12.72 20.15
C ASN A 12 13.60 14.23 19.96
N VAL A 13 14.23 14.80 18.94
CA VAL A 13 14.16 16.24 18.64
C VAL A 13 13.25 16.48 17.45
N PRO A 14 12.11 17.21 17.61
CA PRO A 14 11.12 17.40 16.54
C PRO A 14 11.70 17.97 15.24
N VAL A 15 12.68 18.88 15.33
CA VAL A 15 13.31 19.49 14.14
C VAL A 15 13.94 18.45 13.21
N PHE A 16 14.46 17.35 13.73
CA PHE A 16 15.01 16.26 12.91
C PHE A 16 13.94 15.25 12.51
N LEU A 17 13.01 14.97 13.41
CA LEU A 17 11.96 13.97 13.21
C LEU A 17 10.89 14.40 12.20
N GLU A 18 10.67 15.69 12.04
CA GLU A 18 9.67 16.22 11.10
C GLU A 18 10.32 16.82 9.83
N LYS A 19 11.60 16.51 9.59
CA LYS A 19 12.33 16.98 8.40
C LYS A 19 12.22 15.97 7.27
N VAL A 20 11.42 16.28 6.26
CA VAL A 20 11.12 15.42 5.08
C VAL A 20 12.40 14.90 4.41
N SER A 21 13.46 15.73 4.30
CA SER A 21 14.72 15.32 3.65
C SER A 21 15.42 14.14 4.31
N PHE A 22 15.26 13.91 5.62
CA PHE A 22 15.84 12.77 6.33
C PHE A 22 15.18 11.43 5.96
N TYR A 23 13.95 11.50 5.49
CA TYR A 23 13.21 10.34 5.00
C TYR A 23 13.51 10.09 3.52
N ASN A 24 13.44 11.13 2.70
CA ASN A 24 13.67 11.03 1.27
C ASN A 24 15.10 10.56 0.92
N ALA A 25 16.10 10.90 1.73
CA ALA A 25 17.48 10.44 1.54
C ALA A 25 17.63 8.91 1.58
N GLU A 26 16.72 8.23 2.26
CA GLU A 26 16.70 6.76 2.39
C GLU A 26 15.53 6.12 1.60
N ASN A 27 14.96 6.85 0.64
CA ASN A 27 13.78 6.40 -0.13
C ASN A 27 12.59 5.99 0.74
N VAL A 28 12.41 6.65 1.89
CA VAL A 28 11.28 6.43 2.79
C VAL A 28 10.31 7.59 2.68
N TYR A 29 9.02 7.31 2.57
CA TYR A 29 7.98 8.33 2.55
C TYR A 29 7.81 8.99 3.91
N TYR A 30 7.70 10.31 3.91
CA TYR A 30 7.42 11.07 5.12
C TYR A 30 5.93 11.08 5.43
N LEU A 31 5.58 10.89 6.69
CA LEU A 31 4.20 10.91 7.19
C LEU A 31 4.07 11.93 8.33
N ASP A 32 3.24 12.93 8.15
CA ASP A 32 2.82 13.83 9.22
C ASP A 32 2.13 13.05 10.36
N GLU A 33 2.03 13.62 11.53
CA GLU A 33 1.51 12.92 12.71
C GLU A 33 0.08 12.36 12.47
N HIS A 34 -0.78 13.16 11.87
CA HIS A 34 -2.17 12.77 11.57
C HIS A 34 -2.30 11.76 10.41
N CYS A 35 -1.24 11.55 9.63
CA CYS A 35 -1.18 10.53 8.57
C CYS A 35 -0.65 9.18 9.09
N ARG A 36 -0.17 9.12 10.33
CA ARG A 36 0.39 7.88 10.90
C ARG A 36 -0.70 6.91 11.32
N TRP A 37 -0.42 5.63 11.16
CA TRP A 37 -1.37 4.58 11.52
C TRP A 37 -1.85 4.68 12.97
N SER A 38 -0.97 5.01 13.91
CA SER A 38 -1.33 5.22 15.32
C SER A 38 -2.37 6.32 15.54
N TYR A 39 -2.32 7.39 14.75
CA TYR A 39 -3.32 8.46 14.79
C TYR A 39 -4.66 7.99 14.21
N ILE A 40 -4.63 7.30 13.07
CA ILE A 40 -5.82 6.74 12.41
C ILE A 40 -6.53 5.76 13.35
N VAL A 41 -5.82 4.82 13.95
CA VAL A 41 -6.37 3.85 14.92
C VAL A 41 -7.00 4.55 16.11
N LYS A 42 -6.33 5.56 16.67
CA LYS A 42 -6.86 6.34 17.81
C LYS A 42 -8.17 7.05 17.46
N ASN A 43 -8.34 7.46 16.22
CA ASN A 43 -9.51 8.20 15.73
C ASN A 43 -10.50 7.32 14.93
N ALA A 44 -10.31 6.00 14.89
CA ALA A 44 -11.13 5.08 14.11
C ALA A 44 -12.64 5.13 14.45
N GLY A 45 -12.98 5.54 15.68
CA GLY A 45 -14.36 5.75 16.13
C GLY A 45 -14.92 7.16 15.89
N ALA A 46 -14.19 8.08 15.28
CA ALA A 46 -14.64 9.44 15.04
C ALA A 46 -15.74 9.50 13.97
N ASP A 47 -16.63 10.49 14.05
CA ASP A 47 -17.72 10.66 13.09
C ASP A 47 -17.21 11.04 11.69
N ASP A 48 -16.05 11.67 11.64
CA ASP A 48 -15.37 12.17 10.44
C ASP A 48 -14.22 11.27 9.97
N ILE A 49 -14.22 9.97 10.35
CA ILE A 49 -13.13 9.04 9.99
C ILE A 49 -12.86 8.98 8.48
N ALA A 50 -13.88 9.07 7.64
CA ALA A 50 -13.72 9.12 6.18
C ALA A 50 -12.92 10.36 5.74
N VAL A 51 -13.19 11.53 6.34
CA VAL A 51 -12.45 12.77 6.08
C VAL A 51 -11.01 12.66 6.58
N ILE A 52 -10.79 12.06 7.75
CA ILE A 52 -9.45 11.82 8.31
C ILE A 52 -8.62 10.96 7.35
N LEU A 53 -9.18 9.88 6.81
CA LEU A 53 -8.50 9.00 5.86
C LEU A 53 -8.18 9.72 4.55
N ASP A 54 -9.14 10.44 3.97
CA ASP A 54 -8.94 11.19 2.72
C ASP A 54 -7.91 12.32 2.89
N THR A 55 -7.95 13.03 4.02
CA THR A 55 -6.96 14.07 4.36
C THR A 55 -5.57 13.47 4.50
N ALA A 56 -5.45 12.34 5.18
CA ALA A 56 -4.17 11.65 5.34
C ALA A 56 -3.57 11.24 3.99
N MET A 57 -4.37 10.71 3.05
CA MET A 57 -3.90 10.36 1.70
C MET A 57 -3.45 11.59 0.91
N ALA A 58 -4.22 12.69 0.95
CA ALA A 58 -3.87 13.93 0.28
C ALA A 58 -2.55 14.53 0.80
N ASP A 59 -2.36 14.54 2.12
CA ASP A 59 -1.15 15.10 2.74
C ASP A 59 0.07 14.20 2.54
N ILE A 60 -0.10 12.87 2.53
CA ILE A 60 0.97 11.93 2.15
C ILE A 60 1.45 12.23 0.72
N GLU A 61 0.53 12.39 -0.22
CA GLU A 61 0.87 12.71 -1.61
C GLU A 61 1.56 14.08 -1.73
N ALA A 62 1.02 15.10 -1.05
CA ALA A 62 1.57 16.46 -1.09
C ALA A 62 3.00 16.55 -0.54
N LYS A 63 3.34 15.74 0.48
CA LYS A 63 4.67 15.72 1.11
C LYS A 63 5.68 14.82 0.39
N ASN A 64 5.22 13.93 -0.48
CA ASN A 64 6.06 12.95 -1.16
C ASN A 64 5.89 13.04 -2.68
N PRO A 65 6.67 13.87 -3.39
CA PRO A 65 6.55 14.09 -4.83
C PRO A 65 6.50 12.84 -5.71
N PRO A 66 7.19 11.72 -5.37
CA PRO A 66 7.07 10.48 -6.15
C PRO A 66 5.67 9.86 -6.13
N LEU A 67 4.82 10.22 -5.17
CA LEU A 67 3.44 9.72 -5.06
C LEU A 67 2.41 10.58 -5.77
N LYS A 68 2.83 11.64 -6.48
CA LYS A 68 1.92 12.57 -7.14
C LYS A 68 1.00 11.86 -8.14
N GLY A 69 -0.32 11.91 -7.89
CA GLY A 69 -1.35 11.25 -8.68
C GLY A 69 -1.49 9.74 -8.44
N ALA A 70 -0.76 9.18 -7.46
CA ALA A 70 -0.83 7.76 -7.16
C ALA A 70 -1.91 7.40 -6.13
N LEU A 71 -2.29 8.34 -5.27
CA LEU A 71 -3.28 8.09 -4.23
C LEU A 71 -4.66 8.63 -4.64
N PRO A 72 -5.74 7.85 -4.44
CA PRO A 72 -7.08 8.33 -4.74
C PRO A 72 -7.44 9.51 -3.83
N GLN A 73 -8.06 10.53 -4.40
CA GLN A 73 -8.50 11.71 -3.68
C GLN A 73 -9.98 11.62 -3.32
N GLN A 74 -10.34 11.97 -2.09
CA GLN A 74 -11.73 11.98 -1.59
C GLN A 74 -12.48 10.63 -1.76
N LEU A 75 -11.75 9.51 -1.66
CA LEU A 75 -12.29 8.18 -1.91
C LEU A 75 -13.37 7.81 -0.88
N PHE A 76 -13.04 7.90 0.40
CA PHE A 76 -13.93 7.44 1.47
C PHE A 76 -15.16 8.34 1.65
N VAL A 77 -14.99 9.65 1.43
CA VAL A 77 -16.10 10.60 1.45
C VAL A 77 -17.02 10.39 0.24
N SER A 78 -16.47 10.19 -0.97
CA SER A 78 -17.25 9.99 -2.19
C SER A 78 -18.06 8.68 -2.19
N LEU A 79 -17.51 7.62 -1.60
CA LEU A 79 -18.18 6.34 -1.44
C LEU A 79 -19.26 6.35 -0.35
N SER A 80 -19.39 7.44 0.43
CA SER A 80 -20.25 7.50 1.61
C SER A 80 -20.04 6.29 2.53
N ALA A 81 -18.78 5.91 2.73
CA ALA A 81 -18.40 4.69 3.44
C ALA A 81 -18.95 4.71 4.87
N ASP A 82 -19.62 3.62 5.23
CA ASP A 82 -20.20 3.49 6.57
C ASP A 82 -19.12 3.52 7.66
N ARG A 83 -19.32 4.36 8.66
CA ARG A 83 -18.40 4.56 9.80
C ARG A 83 -18.07 3.26 10.51
N SER A 84 -19.09 2.43 10.75
CA SER A 84 -18.90 1.17 11.49
C SER A 84 -18.08 0.16 10.68
N ALA A 85 -18.27 0.14 9.35
CA ALA A 85 -17.49 -0.67 8.43
C ALA A 85 -16.03 -0.19 8.37
N LEU A 86 -15.79 1.13 8.27
CA LEU A 86 -14.44 1.70 8.30
C LEU A 86 -13.73 1.40 9.63
N LYS A 87 -14.42 1.58 10.76
CA LYS A 87 -13.87 1.23 12.07
C LYS A 87 -13.50 -0.24 12.15
N SER A 88 -14.39 -1.14 11.74
CA SER A 88 -14.13 -2.58 11.75
C SER A 88 -12.95 -2.95 10.88
N LEU A 89 -12.82 -2.35 9.69
CA LEU A 89 -11.68 -2.54 8.79
C LEU A 89 -10.37 -2.09 9.44
N ILE A 90 -10.34 -0.90 10.04
CA ILE A 90 -9.17 -0.38 10.74
C ILE A 90 -8.78 -1.30 11.90
N ASP A 91 -9.75 -1.76 12.68
CA ASP A 91 -9.54 -2.66 13.80
C ASP A 91 -8.96 -4.03 13.33
N GLU A 92 -9.44 -4.57 12.19
CA GLU A 92 -8.90 -5.82 11.61
C GLU A 92 -7.48 -5.63 11.07
N VAL A 93 -7.23 -4.56 10.33
CA VAL A 93 -5.86 -4.25 9.84
C VAL A 93 -4.89 -4.05 11.01
N ASN A 94 -5.35 -3.43 12.11
CA ASN A 94 -4.52 -3.18 13.29
C ASN A 94 -4.13 -4.45 14.06
N LYS A 95 -4.79 -5.59 13.81
CA LYS A 95 -4.41 -6.90 14.36
C LYS A 95 -3.20 -7.51 13.64
N ILE A 96 -2.85 -7.00 12.46
CA ILE A 96 -1.70 -7.47 11.69
C ILE A 96 -0.43 -6.95 12.38
N THR A 97 0.40 -7.85 12.88
CA THR A 97 1.65 -7.48 13.55
C THR A 97 2.72 -7.04 12.55
N GLU A 98 3.69 -6.20 13.03
CA GLU A 98 4.83 -5.78 12.20
C GLU A 98 5.65 -6.97 11.66
N GLU A 99 5.68 -8.08 12.38
CA GLU A 99 6.36 -9.30 11.96
C GLU A 99 5.70 -9.90 10.72
N ARG A 100 4.35 -9.93 10.66
CA ARG A 100 3.61 -10.39 9.50
C ARG A 100 3.75 -9.46 8.30
N PHE A 101 3.89 -8.13 8.51
CA PHE A 101 4.20 -7.20 7.43
C PHE A 101 5.61 -7.38 6.85
N LYS A 102 6.52 -8.00 7.60
CA LYS A 102 7.87 -8.35 7.14
C LYS A 102 7.94 -9.70 6.44
N GLU A 103 6.93 -10.55 6.62
CA GLU A 103 6.79 -11.77 5.82
C GLU A 103 6.58 -11.35 4.37
N GLU A 104 7.37 -11.95 3.50
CA GLU A 104 7.40 -11.62 2.07
C GLU A 104 5.98 -11.64 1.50
N ASP A 105 5.60 -10.49 0.91
CA ASP A 105 4.41 -10.33 0.09
C ASP A 105 3.03 -10.45 0.76
N LEU A 106 2.89 -10.13 2.05
CA LEU A 106 1.56 -10.09 2.67
C LEU A 106 0.60 -9.13 1.92
N ILE A 107 1.09 -7.96 1.51
CA ILE A 107 0.29 -6.95 0.79
C ILE A 107 -0.14 -7.49 -0.58
N GLY A 108 0.77 -8.14 -1.31
CA GLY A 108 0.45 -8.80 -2.58
C GLY A 108 -0.60 -9.89 -2.41
N ARG A 109 -0.46 -10.76 -1.41
CA ARG A 109 -1.44 -11.82 -1.11
C ARG A 109 -2.81 -11.28 -0.73
N VAL A 110 -2.87 -10.19 0.04
CA VAL A 110 -4.13 -9.51 0.37
C VAL A 110 -4.76 -8.91 -0.89
N TYR A 111 -3.97 -8.26 -1.73
CA TYR A 111 -4.42 -7.72 -3.01
C TYR A 111 -4.95 -8.82 -3.94
N GLU A 112 -4.22 -9.93 -4.09
CA GLU A 112 -4.66 -11.11 -4.86
C GLU A 112 -5.99 -11.67 -4.32
N TYR A 113 -6.12 -11.79 -3.01
CA TYR A 113 -7.36 -12.25 -2.38
C TYR A 113 -8.55 -11.37 -2.73
N PHE A 114 -8.37 -10.04 -2.68
CA PHE A 114 -9.43 -9.10 -3.06
C PHE A 114 -9.76 -9.21 -4.54
N LEU A 115 -8.78 -9.26 -5.43
CA LEU A 115 -9.01 -9.41 -6.87
C LEU A 115 -9.77 -10.70 -7.19
N GLN A 116 -9.38 -11.84 -6.60
CA GLN A 116 -10.08 -13.12 -6.78
C GLN A 116 -11.54 -13.04 -6.32
N ASN A 117 -11.81 -12.41 -5.17
CA ASN A 117 -13.17 -12.27 -4.65
C ASN A 117 -14.00 -11.28 -5.48
N TYR A 118 -13.40 -10.19 -5.98
CA TYR A 118 -14.08 -9.27 -6.90
C TYR A 118 -14.37 -9.92 -8.22
N ALA A 119 -13.44 -10.68 -8.82
CA ALA A 119 -13.66 -11.44 -10.04
C ALA A 119 -14.76 -12.52 -9.89
N ALA A 120 -14.89 -13.09 -8.68
CA ALA A 120 -15.93 -14.09 -8.38
C ALA A 120 -17.31 -13.45 -8.14
N SER A 121 -17.38 -12.19 -7.70
CA SER A 121 -18.62 -11.46 -7.40
C SER A 121 -19.09 -10.52 -8.50
N GLY A 122 -18.22 -10.20 -9.46
CA GLY A 122 -18.50 -9.28 -10.55
C GLY A 122 -19.42 -9.88 -11.62
N THR A 123 -20.35 -9.09 -12.11
CA THR A 123 -21.12 -9.37 -13.33
C THR A 123 -20.15 -9.54 -14.49
N LYS A 124 -20.45 -10.41 -15.44
CA LYS A 124 -19.62 -10.85 -16.58
C LYS A 124 -19.03 -9.74 -17.49
N GLU A 125 -19.22 -8.48 -17.17
CA GLU A 125 -18.79 -7.33 -17.97
C GLU A 125 -17.44 -6.75 -17.57
N ASP A 126 -16.94 -7.03 -16.35
CA ASP A 126 -15.64 -6.54 -15.85
C ASP A 126 -14.60 -7.67 -15.76
N GLY A 127 -14.45 -8.41 -16.85
CA GLY A 127 -13.59 -9.59 -16.95
C GLY A 127 -12.08 -9.30 -16.90
N GLU A 128 -11.59 -8.68 -15.85
CA GLU A 128 -10.16 -8.70 -15.53
C GLU A 128 -9.82 -10.06 -14.92
N PHE A 129 -9.36 -10.97 -15.78
CA PHE A 129 -8.86 -12.27 -15.34
C PHE A 129 -7.49 -12.06 -14.68
N TYR A 130 -7.45 -12.23 -13.37
CA TYR A 130 -6.18 -12.28 -12.64
C TYR A 130 -5.49 -13.62 -12.92
N THR A 131 -4.26 -13.58 -13.43
CA THR A 131 -3.46 -14.78 -13.63
C THR A 131 -2.93 -15.26 -12.27
N PRO A 132 -3.23 -16.49 -11.81
CA PRO A 132 -2.75 -16.98 -10.53
C PRO A 132 -1.22 -16.91 -10.41
N ALA A 133 -0.71 -16.54 -9.23
CA ALA A 133 0.73 -16.38 -8.98
C ALA A 133 1.54 -17.63 -9.35
N CYS A 134 1.02 -18.83 -9.07
CA CYS A 134 1.69 -20.09 -9.43
C CYS A 134 1.85 -20.30 -10.95
N VAL A 135 0.93 -19.75 -11.76
CA VAL A 135 1.05 -19.79 -13.22
C VAL A 135 2.09 -18.79 -13.70
N VAL A 136 2.09 -17.59 -13.13
CA VAL A 136 3.08 -16.52 -13.44
C VAL A 136 4.49 -16.99 -13.08
N GLU A 137 4.65 -17.60 -11.90
CA GLU A 137 5.90 -18.18 -11.43
C GLU A 137 6.39 -19.27 -12.36
N LEU A 138 5.51 -20.23 -12.75
CA LEU A 138 5.86 -21.27 -13.70
C LEU A 138 6.30 -20.69 -15.06
N ILE A 139 5.64 -19.66 -15.56
CA ILE A 139 6.02 -19.01 -16.82
C ILE A 139 7.39 -18.33 -16.67
N ALA A 140 7.65 -17.62 -15.57
CA ALA A 140 8.95 -16.99 -15.32
C ALA A 140 10.08 -18.02 -15.25
N GLU A 141 9.87 -19.14 -14.56
CA GLU A 141 10.81 -20.26 -14.47
C GLU A 141 11.09 -20.91 -15.84
N LEU A 142 10.09 -20.99 -16.72
CA LEU A 142 10.26 -21.54 -18.07
C LEU A 142 10.99 -20.59 -19.04
N ILE A 143 10.82 -19.28 -18.85
CA ILE A 143 11.44 -18.24 -19.71
C ILE A 143 12.84 -17.91 -19.25
N GLU A 144 13.16 -18.08 -17.97
CA GLU A 144 14.43 -17.74 -17.34
C GLU A 144 14.90 -16.31 -17.68
N PRO A 145 14.17 -15.25 -17.25
CA PRO A 145 14.42 -13.87 -17.65
C PRO A 145 15.62 -13.26 -16.90
N PHE A 146 16.83 -13.75 -17.13
CA PHE A 146 18.05 -13.28 -16.48
C PHE A 146 18.50 -11.89 -16.95
N ASP A 147 18.14 -11.51 -18.19
CA ASP A 147 18.56 -10.24 -18.80
C ASP A 147 17.59 -9.84 -19.92
N GLY A 148 17.56 -8.55 -20.25
CA GLY A 148 16.80 -8.03 -21.38
C GLY A 148 15.58 -7.18 -20.98
N THR A 149 14.65 -7.04 -21.92
CA THR A 149 13.42 -6.25 -21.75
C THR A 149 12.21 -7.17 -21.70
N VAL A 150 11.43 -7.07 -20.65
CA VAL A 150 10.17 -7.78 -20.53
C VAL A 150 9.05 -6.94 -21.14
N TYR A 151 8.30 -7.52 -22.08
CA TYR A 151 7.15 -6.90 -22.72
C TYR A 151 5.93 -7.78 -22.57
N ASP A 152 4.88 -7.26 -21.97
CA ASP A 152 3.59 -7.91 -21.83
C ASP A 152 2.48 -6.94 -22.30
N PRO A 153 1.87 -7.18 -23.49
CA PRO A 153 0.82 -6.32 -24.03
C PRO A 153 -0.50 -6.41 -23.29
N CYS A 154 -0.68 -7.40 -22.41
CA CYS A 154 -1.90 -7.67 -21.65
C CYS A 154 -1.59 -7.81 -20.15
N CYS A 155 -0.69 -6.98 -19.63
CA CYS A 155 -0.05 -7.14 -18.32
C CYS A 155 -1.01 -7.14 -17.11
N GLY A 156 -2.24 -6.70 -17.25
CA GLY A 156 -3.18 -6.58 -16.13
C GLY A 156 -2.57 -5.82 -14.94
N SER A 157 -2.52 -6.46 -13.78
CA SER A 157 -1.90 -5.92 -12.56
C SER A 157 -0.36 -5.94 -12.56
N GLY A 158 0.27 -6.40 -13.63
CA GLY A 158 1.73 -6.46 -13.74
C GLY A 158 2.39 -7.66 -13.08
N GLY A 159 1.65 -8.74 -12.82
CA GLY A 159 2.15 -9.94 -12.15
C GLY A 159 3.40 -10.54 -12.82
N MET A 160 3.42 -10.59 -14.17
CA MET A 160 4.58 -11.07 -14.93
C MET A 160 5.84 -10.23 -14.72
N PHE A 161 5.70 -8.90 -14.64
CA PHE A 161 6.84 -8.00 -14.37
C PHE A 161 7.41 -8.22 -12.98
N VAL A 162 6.52 -8.30 -11.97
CA VAL A 162 6.91 -8.53 -10.56
C VAL A 162 7.66 -9.85 -10.42
N GLN A 163 7.16 -10.92 -11.03
CA GLN A 163 7.80 -12.24 -10.92
C GLN A 163 9.11 -12.30 -11.71
N SER A 164 9.19 -11.68 -12.89
CA SER A 164 10.45 -11.58 -13.65
C SER A 164 11.53 -10.83 -12.86
N MET A 165 11.16 -9.77 -12.12
CA MET A 165 12.10 -9.05 -11.26
C MET A 165 12.56 -9.88 -10.04
N ARG A 166 11.74 -10.80 -9.55
CA ARG A 166 12.11 -11.70 -8.45
C ARG A 166 13.03 -12.83 -8.89
N PHE A 167 12.96 -13.18 -10.17
CA PHE A 167 13.78 -14.24 -10.75
C PHE A 167 15.24 -13.85 -10.85
N VAL A 168 15.56 -12.57 -11.09
CA VAL A 168 16.90 -12.00 -11.19
C VAL A 168 17.47 -11.63 -9.83
#